data_7caa098f7deee897ac9d7cc3d1f07e54
#
_entry.id   7caa098f7deee897ac9d7cc3d1f07e54
#
_cell.length_a   1.000
_cell.length_b   1.000
_cell.length_c   1.000
_cell.angle_alpha   90.00
_cell.angle_beta   90.00
_cell.angle_gamma   90.00
#
_symmetry.space_group_name_H-M   'P 1'
#
loop_
_entity.id
_entity.type
_entity.pdbx_description
1 polymer ?
#
loop_
_entity_poly.entity_id
_entity_poly.type
_entity_poly.pdbx_seq_one_letter_code
_entity_poly.pdbx_strand_id
1 'polypeptide(L)'
;MHWLDWLVMLGTLGAIVLYGVYHTRNIKSVQSYLMGDRDLRWWTIGLSVMATQASAITFLSTPGQAFEDGLRFAQFYFGLPVAMVFLCVFVLPIYYRLKVYTAYEYLEGRFDLRTRTFTAILFLIQRGLAAGITIYAPAIILSTILGWRLNLTIMAIGVIVIFYTVLGGTKAVSVTQKQQMIVILSGMFIAAILLVDQLPTGVSFYDAVGVAGKLGKLNVVDFSFDLDNRYTFWSGMLGGFFLFVSYFGTDQSQVQRYLSGRSLSESRLGLLFNGIIKVPMQFLVLFVGIMVFVFFLFVQAPIHFNSANLELVKSNPKTAPAIDELTTTYDQLFIEREAAVNEMIVALKKEDEPRIAASTKRVKALQTQDAEIREEVRTLISEASEGAAKTKDTDYVFITFVINYLPIGLVGLILAVIFSAAMSSTASELNALATTTVIDLYKRSLVSDRDDQHYLKASKWFTLLWGGIALFFAVYADLFDNLIQAVNIIGSLMYGAILGVFMVAFFQKRIGGTAVFTAAVITEIVILTIFALDHYEKIHIAYLWLNPIGCILVMILAEILQGRRVEIRE
;
A
#
# COMPACT_ATOMS: atom_id res chain seq x y z
N MET A 1 -17.95 20.22 -0.49
CA MET A 1 -18.79 19.03 -0.20
C MET A 1 -20.18 19.45 0.24
N HIS A 2 -21.20 18.74 -0.25
CA HIS A 2 -22.58 18.91 0.16
C HIS A 2 -22.85 18.21 1.50
N TRP A 3 -23.89 18.60 2.27
CA TRP A 3 -24.21 17.99 3.56
C TRP A 3 -24.54 16.49 3.46
N LEU A 4 -25.09 16.02 2.32
CA LEU A 4 -25.37 14.60 2.05
C LEU A 4 -24.08 13.77 1.98
N ASP A 5 -22.98 14.32 1.45
CA ASP A 5 -21.69 13.62 1.41
C ASP A 5 -21.17 13.34 2.81
N TRP A 6 -21.29 14.33 3.70
CA TRP A 6 -20.95 14.18 5.12
C TRP A 6 -21.84 13.15 5.81
N LEU A 7 -23.13 13.16 5.53
CA LEU A 7 -24.07 12.20 6.11
C LEU A 7 -23.76 10.77 5.66
N VAL A 8 -23.51 10.55 4.37
CA VAL A 8 -23.14 9.22 3.84
C VAL A 8 -21.80 8.77 4.40
N MET A 9 -20.80 9.62 4.39
CA MET A 9 -19.46 9.29 4.91
C MET A 9 -19.51 8.95 6.41
N LEU A 10 -20.00 9.88 7.23
CA LEU A 10 -20.04 9.71 8.69
C LEU A 10 -21.03 8.62 9.11
N GLY A 11 -22.14 8.47 8.41
CA GLY A 11 -23.11 7.42 8.65
C GLY A 11 -22.53 6.03 8.38
N THR A 12 -21.84 5.85 7.26
CA THR A 12 -21.18 4.58 6.91
C THR A 12 -20.06 4.25 7.91
N LEU A 13 -19.17 5.20 8.19
CA LEU A 13 -18.08 4.99 9.15
C LEU A 13 -18.60 4.75 10.56
N GLY A 14 -19.62 5.54 10.99
CA GLY A 14 -20.26 5.38 12.29
C GLY A 14 -20.92 4.01 12.45
N ALA A 15 -21.63 3.52 11.43
CA ALA A 15 -22.24 2.19 11.44
C ALA A 15 -21.18 1.07 11.60
N ILE A 16 -20.05 1.17 10.88
CA ILE A 16 -18.94 0.20 10.97
C ILE A 16 -18.33 0.22 12.38
N VAL A 17 -18.04 1.41 12.93
CA VAL A 17 -17.44 1.55 14.27
C VAL A 17 -18.38 1.05 15.36
N LEU A 18 -19.65 1.46 15.32
CA LEU A 18 -20.66 1.02 16.29
C LEU A 18 -20.86 -0.51 16.25
N TYR A 19 -20.88 -1.09 15.04
CA TYR A 19 -20.94 -2.53 14.88
C TYR A 19 -19.73 -3.23 15.50
N GLY A 20 -18.53 -2.71 15.27
CA GLY A 20 -17.29 -3.22 15.87
C GLY A 20 -17.32 -3.17 17.40
N VAL A 21 -17.64 -2.03 17.98
CA VAL A 21 -17.73 -1.82 19.43
C VAL A 21 -18.79 -2.75 20.06
N TYR A 22 -19.96 -2.87 19.41
CA TYR A 22 -21.02 -3.76 19.89
C TYR A 22 -20.58 -5.22 19.98
N HIS A 23 -19.86 -5.74 18.97
CA HIS A 23 -19.41 -7.14 18.95
C HIS A 23 -18.19 -7.43 19.83
N THR A 24 -17.48 -6.41 20.30
CA THR A 24 -16.20 -6.59 21.01
C THR A 24 -16.18 -6.05 22.44
N ARG A 25 -17.32 -5.53 22.91
CA ARG A 25 -17.42 -4.95 24.28
C ARG A 25 -17.08 -5.90 25.43
N ASN A 26 -16.99 -7.22 25.18
CA ASN A 26 -16.75 -8.24 26.19
C ASN A 26 -15.35 -8.89 26.10
N ILE A 27 -14.36 -8.26 25.48
CA ILE A 27 -13.00 -8.81 25.40
C ILE A 27 -12.34 -8.70 26.79
N LYS A 28 -12.04 -9.85 27.41
CA LYS A 28 -11.46 -9.94 28.76
C LYS A 28 -10.12 -10.68 28.82
N SER A 29 -9.69 -11.37 27.75
CA SER A 29 -8.45 -12.13 27.72
C SER A 29 -7.45 -11.58 26.70
N VAL A 30 -6.16 -11.77 26.97
CA VAL A 30 -5.07 -11.44 26.03
C VAL A 30 -5.24 -12.22 24.73
N GLN A 31 -5.60 -13.50 24.82
CA GLN A 31 -5.83 -14.34 23.62
C GLN A 31 -6.93 -13.79 22.73
N SER A 32 -8.07 -13.38 23.29
CA SER A 32 -9.17 -12.78 22.54
C SER A 32 -8.76 -11.44 21.93
N TYR A 33 -7.98 -10.62 22.66
CA TYR A 33 -7.50 -9.33 22.19
C TYR A 33 -6.46 -9.45 21.06
N LEU A 34 -5.49 -10.39 21.17
CA LEU A 34 -4.40 -10.55 20.22
C LEU A 34 -4.71 -11.53 19.08
N MET A 35 -5.51 -12.60 19.31
CA MET A 35 -5.73 -13.69 18.34
C MET A 35 -7.20 -13.87 17.91
N GLY A 36 -8.15 -13.10 18.45
CA GLY A 36 -9.55 -13.17 18.06
C GLY A 36 -10.23 -14.52 18.29
N ASP A 37 -9.85 -15.24 19.37
CA ASP A 37 -10.39 -16.54 19.81
C ASP A 37 -10.19 -17.72 18.83
N ARG A 38 -9.53 -17.55 17.70
CA ARG A 38 -9.27 -18.58 16.66
C ARG A 38 -10.55 -19.26 16.16
N ASP A 39 -11.59 -18.49 15.88
CA ASP A 39 -12.92 -19.00 15.46
C ASP A 39 -13.34 -18.52 14.05
N LEU A 40 -12.47 -17.82 13.32
CA LEU A 40 -12.78 -17.20 12.04
C LEU A 40 -12.94 -18.24 10.92
N ARG A 41 -13.95 -18.02 10.06
CA ARG A 41 -14.17 -18.77 8.82
C ARG A 41 -13.30 -18.23 7.69
N TRP A 42 -13.02 -19.06 6.69
CA TRP A 42 -12.14 -18.76 5.57
C TRP A 42 -12.44 -17.44 4.85
N TRP A 43 -13.71 -17.14 4.60
CA TRP A 43 -14.12 -15.92 3.93
C TRP A 43 -13.89 -14.66 4.78
N THR A 44 -14.08 -14.76 6.10
CA THR A 44 -13.72 -13.67 7.03
C THR A 44 -12.22 -13.45 7.08
N ILE A 45 -11.44 -14.54 7.08
CA ILE A 45 -9.98 -14.49 7.02
C ILE A 45 -9.55 -13.84 5.72
N GLY A 46 -10.06 -14.30 4.57
CA GLY A 46 -9.70 -13.76 3.26
C GLY A 46 -10.01 -12.28 3.11
N LEU A 47 -11.21 -11.85 3.52
CA LEU A 47 -11.59 -10.44 3.53
C LEU A 47 -10.75 -9.62 4.52
N SER A 48 -10.39 -10.18 5.69
CA SER A 48 -9.55 -9.50 6.68
C SER A 48 -8.11 -9.35 6.19
N VAL A 49 -7.52 -10.39 5.60
CA VAL A 49 -6.18 -10.34 4.97
C VAL A 49 -6.17 -9.31 3.84
N MET A 50 -7.18 -9.34 2.96
CA MET A 50 -7.30 -8.41 1.85
C MET A 50 -7.49 -6.97 2.33
N ALA A 51 -8.32 -6.74 3.36
CA ALA A 51 -8.55 -5.42 3.95
C ALA A 51 -7.34 -4.87 4.71
N THR A 52 -6.50 -5.73 5.28
CA THR A 52 -5.22 -5.33 5.89
C THR A 52 -4.23 -4.85 4.84
N GLN A 53 -4.20 -5.50 3.67
CA GLN A 53 -3.36 -5.11 2.54
C GLN A 53 -3.92 -3.91 1.76
N ALA A 54 -5.24 -3.82 1.62
CA ALA A 54 -5.92 -2.76 0.87
C ALA A 54 -6.08 -1.51 1.75
N SER A 55 -5.01 -0.73 1.89
CA SER A 55 -4.99 0.51 2.65
C SER A 55 -5.60 1.68 1.86
N ALA A 56 -5.76 2.85 2.51
CA ALA A 56 -6.15 4.09 1.83
C ALA A 56 -5.23 4.42 0.65
N ILE A 57 -3.93 4.10 0.77
CA ILE A 57 -2.93 4.27 -0.29
C ILE A 57 -3.33 3.52 -1.56
N THR A 58 -3.89 2.31 -1.44
CA THR A 58 -4.36 1.52 -2.60
C THR A 58 -5.46 2.26 -3.38
N PHE A 59 -6.35 2.98 -2.71
CA PHE A 59 -7.50 3.63 -3.35
C PHE A 59 -7.25 5.10 -3.68
N LEU A 60 -6.20 5.68 -3.14
CA LEU A 60 -5.80 7.06 -3.42
C LEU A 60 -4.67 7.11 -4.45
N SER A 61 -3.54 6.45 -4.16
CA SER A 61 -2.31 6.56 -4.95
C SER A 61 -2.28 5.62 -6.16
N THR A 62 -2.91 4.43 -6.08
CA THR A 62 -2.88 3.49 -7.20
C THR A 62 -3.63 3.98 -8.45
N PRO A 63 -4.80 4.65 -8.36
CA PRO A 63 -5.39 5.29 -9.54
C PRO A 63 -4.50 6.39 -10.12
N GLY A 64 -3.83 7.19 -9.28
CA GLY A 64 -2.83 8.17 -9.74
C GLY A 64 -1.64 7.52 -10.44
N GLN A 65 -1.13 6.41 -9.88
CA GLN A 65 -0.07 5.62 -10.52
C GLN A 65 -0.51 5.09 -11.91
N ALA A 66 -1.76 4.64 -12.04
CA ALA A 66 -2.29 4.18 -13.32
C ALA A 66 -2.55 5.34 -14.30
N PHE A 67 -2.88 6.52 -13.81
CA PHE A 67 -2.96 7.74 -14.62
C PHE A 67 -1.60 8.03 -15.29
N GLU A 68 -0.49 7.90 -14.57
CA GLU A 68 0.86 8.10 -15.11
C GLU A 68 1.33 6.90 -15.94
N ASP A 69 1.37 5.69 -15.38
CA ASP A 69 2.06 4.50 -15.93
C ASP A 69 1.12 3.48 -16.61
N GLY A 70 -0.20 3.68 -16.54
CA GLY A 70 -1.18 2.72 -17.06
C GLY A 70 -1.23 1.42 -16.24
N LEU A 71 -1.48 0.29 -16.92
CA LEU A 71 -1.62 -1.03 -16.29
C LEU A 71 -0.29 -1.70 -15.91
N ARG A 72 0.87 -1.11 -16.19
CA ARG A 72 2.17 -1.75 -15.91
C ARG A 72 2.36 -2.14 -14.45
N PHE A 73 1.80 -1.34 -13.54
CA PHE A 73 1.84 -1.66 -12.10
C PHE A 73 1.16 -2.99 -11.73
N ALA A 74 0.26 -3.52 -12.58
CA ALA A 74 -0.37 -4.82 -12.35
C ALA A 74 0.65 -5.97 -12.26
N GLN A 75 1.78 -5.85 -12.96
CA GLN A 75 2.85 -6.87 -12.93
C GLN A 75 3.41 -7.10 -11.54
N PHE A 76 3.41 -6.07 -10.68
CA PHE A 76 3.79 -6.20 -9.27
C PHE A 76 3.05 -7.34 -8.56
N TYR A 77 1.80 -7.62 -8.94
CA TYR A 77 0.95 -8.64 -8.31
C TYR A 77 1.07 -10.03 -8.93
N PHE A 78 1.87 -10.24 -9.97
CA PHE A 78 1.95 -11.55 -10.64
C PHE A 78 2.53 -12.64 -9.74
N GLY A 79 3.46 -12.30 -8.85
CA GLY A 79 4.00 -13.21 -7.85
C GLY A 79 3.02 -13.59 -6.72
N LEU A 80 1.94 -12.82 -6.51
CA LEU A 80 1.04 -12.99 -5.37
C LEU A 80 0.33 -14.35 -5.33
N PRO A 81 -0.34 -14.84 -6.40
CA PRO A 81 -1.02 -16.13 -6.35
C PRO A 81 -0.05 -17.29 -6.03
N VAL A 82 1.15 -17.25 -6.62
CA VAL A 82 2.19 -18.26 -6.40
C VAL A 82 2.68 -18.21 -4.94
N ALA A 83 2.87 -17.02 -4.40
CA ALA A 83 3.22 -16.80 -2.99
C ALA A 83 2.15 -17.37 -2.04
N MET A 84 0.84 -17.16 -2.34
CA MET A 84 -0.24 -17.73 -1.52
C MET A 84 -0.23 -19.25 -1.51
N VAL A 85 0.00 -19.90 -2.66
CA VAL A 85 0.14 -21.37 -2.73
C VAL A 85 1.35 -21.83 -1.91
N PHE A 86 2.51 -21.18 -2.08
CA PHE A 86 3.71 -21.49 -1.30
C PHE A 86 3.47 -21.42 0.21
N LEU A 87 2.83 -20.36 0.68
CA LEU A 87 2.50 -20.18 2.09
C LEU A 87 1.53 -21.26 2.60
N CYS A 88 0.52 -21.60 1.83
CA CYS A 88 -0.46 -22.63 2.19
C CYS A 88 0.18 -24.02 2.31
N VAL A 89 1.18 -24.32 1.49
CA VAL A 89 1.85 -25.62 1.49
C VAL A 89 2.92 -25.72 2.56
N PHE A 90 3.80 -24.71 2.67
CA PHE A 90 5.01 -24.80 3.47
C PHE A 90 4.93 -24.10 4.81
N VAL A 91 4.34 -22.90 4.90
CA VAL A 91 4.42 -22.04 6.08
C VAL A 91 3.27 -22.28 7.06
N LEU A 92 2.03 -22.25 6.58
CA LEU A 92 0.84 -22.39 7.43
C LEU A 92 0.83 -23.68 8.27
N PRO A 93 1.18 -24.87 7.73
CA PRO A 93 1.20 -26.09 8.52
C PRO A 93 2.12 -26.02 9.74
N ILE A 94 3.26 -25.32 9.61
CA ILE A 94 4.24 -25.13 10.69
C ILE A 94 3.64 -24.27 11.80
N TYR A 95 3.14 -23.07 11.45
CA TYR A 95 2.55 -22.15 12.42
C TYR A 95 1.32 -22.74 13.12
N TYR A 96 0.46 -23.42 12.36
CA TYR A 96 -0.75 -24.01 12.90
C TYR A 96 -0.46 -25.14 13.89
N ARG A 97 0.52 -26.00 13.58
CA ARG A 97 0.96 -27.08 14.46
C ARG A 97 1.56 -26.57 15.76
N LEU A 98 2.36 -25.50 15.70
CA LEU A 98 3.04 -24.94 16.87
C LEU A 98 2.16 -24.01 17.72
N LYS A 99 0.97 -23.63 17.22
CA LYS A 99 0.01 -22.75 17.89
C LYS A 99 0.62 -21.41 18.36
N VAL A 100 1.57 -20.88 17.60
CA VAL A 100 2.28 -19.64 17.94
C VAL A 100 1.34 -18.42 18.02
N TYR A 101 1.70 -17.41 18.81
CA TYR A 101 1.06 -16.10 18.84
C TYR A 101 1.63 -15.17 17.78
N THR A 102 2.95 -15.24 17.57
CA THR A 102 3.66 -14.48 16.54
C THR A 102 4.49 -15.40 15.67
N ALA A 103 4.78 -14.98 14.44
CA ALA A 103 5.68 -15.71 13.56
C ALA A 103 7.08 -15.88 14.21
N TYR A 104 7.50 -14.90 15.01
CA TYR A 104 8.85 -14.86 15.60
C TYR A 104 9.06 -15.86 16.72
N GLU A 105 8.01 -16.29 17.41
CA GLU A 105 8.11 -17.38 18.42
C GLU A 105 8.71 -18.65 17.83
N TYR A 106 8.40 -18.95 16.56
CA TYR A 106 8.96 -20.09 15.87
C TYR A 106 10.49 -20.02 15.77
N LEU A 107 11.05 -18.83 15.58
CA LEU A 107 12.50 -18.64 15.41
C LEU A 107 13.28 -18.93 16.70
N GLU A 108 12.70 -18.66 17.87
CA GLU A 108 13.34 -18.99 19.14
C GLU A 108 13.44 -20.50 19.35
N GLY A 109 12.34 -21.24 19.09
CA GLY A 109 12.32 -22.69 19.18
C GLY A 109 13.23 -23.39 18.17
N ARG A 110 13.47 -22.75 17.02
CA ARG A 110 14.31 -23.29 15.97
C ARG A 110 15.79 -22.89 16.09
N PHE A 111 16.06 -21.70 16.58
CA PHE A 111 17.40 -21.12 16.72
C PHE A 111 17.68 -20.67 18.16
N ASP A 112 17.44 -19.39 18.44
CA ASP A 112 17.68 -18.78 19.75
C ASP A 112 16.88 -17.48 19.92
N LEU A 113 16.92 -16.92 21.14
CA LEU A 113 16.28 -15.67 21.50
C LEU A 113 16.85 -14.47 20.73
N ARG A 114 18.15 -14.47 20.38
CA ARG A 114 18.79 -13.35 19.64
C ARG A 114 18.20 -13.23 18.24
N THR A 115 18.06 -14.34 17.55
CA THR A 115 17.45 -14.40 16.21
C THR A 115 15.99 -13.98 16.24
N ARG A 116 15.20 -14.44 17.22
CA ARG A 116 13.81 -14.00 17.44
C ARG A 116 13.74 -12.48 17.63
N THR A 117 14.52 -11.94 18.56
CA THR A 117 14.51 -10.53 18.94
C THR A 117 14.93 -9.63 17.76
N PHE A 118 16.01 -9.99 17.05
CA PHE A 118 16.48 -9.23 15.90
C PHE A 118 15.44 -9.15 14.79
N THR A 119 14.86 -10.29 14.42
CA THR A 119 13.85 -10.36 13.37
C THR A 119 12.58 -9.59 13.76
N ALA A 120 12.17 -9.68 15.04
CA ALA A 120 11.06 -8.89 15.57
C ALA A 120 11.34 -7.37 15.53
N ILE A 121 12.57 -6.93 15.83
CA ILE A 121 12.95 -5.52 15.77
C ILE A 121 12.92 -5.01 14.31
N LEU A 122 13.43 -5.76 13.33
CA LEU A 122 13.33 -5.38 11.92
C LEU A 122 11.86 -5.17 11.50
N PHE A 123 10.99 -6.10 11.90
CA PHE A 123 9.56 -5.95 11.66
C PHE A 123 8.98 -4.69 12.32
N LEU A 124 9.32 -4.44 13.59
CA LEU A 124 8.80 -3.30 14.34
C LEU A 124 9.21 -1.96 13.70
N ILE A 125 10.44 -1.85 13.23
CA ILE A 125 10.93 -0.65 12.53
C ILE A 125 10.17 -0.49 11.21
N GLN A 126 10.19 -1.51 10.36
CA GLN A 126 9.56 -1.48 9.04
C GLN A 126 8.06 -1.18 9.13
N ARG A 127 7.35 -1.88 10.01
CA ARG A 127 5.90 -1.73 10.14
C ARG A 127 5.50 -0.44 10.87
N GLY A 128 6.33 0.03 11.80
CA GLY A 128 6.15 1.33 12.45
C GLY A 128 6.23 2.49 11.47
N LEU A 129 7.22 2.49 10.57
CA LEU A 129 7.34 3.47 9.49
C LEU A 129 6.15 3.40 8.53
N ALA A 130 5.78 2.19 8.10
CA ALA A 130 4.65 1.98 7.19
C ALA A 130 3.32 2.48 7.79
N ALA A 131 3.09 2.28 9.09
CA ALA A 131 1.89 2.75 9.78
C ALA A 131 1.76 4.30 9.74
N GLY A 132 2.87 5.02 9.79
CA GLY A 132 2.89 6.47 9.61
C GLY A 132 2.38 6.89 8.24
N ILE A 133 2.88 6.25 7.17
CA ILE A 133 2.42 6.52 5.79
C ILE A 133 0.93 6.17 5.63
N THR A 134 0.46 5.12 6.28
CA THR A 134 -0.95 4.72 6.24
C THR A 134 -1.87 5.75 6.91
N ILE A 135 -1.41 6.45 7.95
CA ILE A 135 -2.13 7.57 8.59
C ILE A 135 -2.09 8.83 7.70
N TYR A 136 -0.99 9.08 7.03
CA TYR A 136 -0.79 10.24 6.18
C TYR A 136 -1.74 10.25 4.96
N ALA A 137 -1.99 9.12 4.32
CA ALA A 137 -2.80 9.03 3.11
C ALA A 137 -4.23 9.62 3.27
N PRO A 138 -5.06 9.26 4.27
CA PRO A 138 -6.37 9.88 4.46
C PRO A 138 -6.27 11.35 4.91
N ALA A 139 -5.15 11.76 5.50
CA ALA A 139 -4.95 13.15 5.93
C ALA A 139 -4.80 14.09 4.73
N ILE A 140 -4.16 13.66 3.64
CA ILE A 140 -4.13 14.41 2.36
C ILE A 140 -5.56 14.76 1.93
N ILE A 141 -6.45 13.76 1.91
CA ILE A 141 -7.83 13.94 1.46
C ILE A 141 -8.56 14.96 2.32
N LEU A 142 -8.49 14.80 3.64
CA LEU A 142 -9.18 15.70 4.56
C LEU A 142 -8.61 17.11 4.50
N SER A 143 -7.30 17.25 4.34
CA SER A 143 -6.64 18.54 4.12
C SER A 143 -7.16 19.22 2.85
N THR A 144 -7.23 18.49 1.74
CA THR A 144 -7.74 18.99 0.46
C THR A 144 -9.21 19.41 0.54
N ILE A 145 -10.05 18.63 1.26
CA ILE A 145 -11.50 18.91 1.37
C ILE A 145 -11.79 20.09 2.30
N LEU A 146 -11.10 20.16 3.45
CA LEU A 146 -11.38 21.14 4.50
C LEU A 146 -10.55 22.41 4.36
N GLY A 147 -9.52 22.42 3.51
CA GLY A 147 -8.53 23.50 3.44
C GLY A 147 -7.70 23.62 4.73
N TRP A 148 -7.67 22.58 5.56
CA TRP A 148 -6.87 22.60 6.79
C TRP A 148 -5.39 22.31 6.48
N ARG A 149 -4.51 22.81 7.36
CA ARG A 149 -3.09 22.44 7.28
C ARG A 149 -2.93 20.93 7.43
N LEU A 150 -2.14 20.32 6.57
CA LEU A 150 -1.95 18.87 6.51
C LEU A 150 -1.56 18.26 7.86
N ASN A 151 -0.65 18.91 8.61
CA ASN A 151 -0.25 18.44 9.94
C ASN A 151 -1.41 18.39 10.95
N LEU A 152 -2.36 19.34 10.87
CA LEU A 152 -3.55 19.31 11.72
C LEU A 152 -4.45 18.12 11.39
N THR A 153 -4.62 17.81 10.11
CA THR A 153 -5.43 16.67 9.66
C THR A 153 -4.77 15.34 9.99
N ILE A 154 -3.43 15.23 9.89
CA ILE A 154 -2.67 14.07 10.35
C ILE A 154 -2.94 13.80 11.84
N MET A 155 -2.84 14.83 12.67
CA MET A 155 -3.10 14.70 14.11
C MET A 155 -4.54 14.28 14.39
N ALA A 156 -5.53 14.90 13.74
CA ALA A 156 -6.94 14.59 13.95
C ALA A 156 -7.28 13.14 13.58
N ILE A 157 -6.87 12.68 12.38
CA ILE A 157 -7.11 11.31 11.91
C ILE A 157 -6.36 10.31 12.77
N GLY A 158 -5.09 10.56 13.04
CA GLY A 158 -4.27 9.64 13.82
C GLY A 158 -4.83 9.42 15.23
N VAL A 159 -5.26 10.47 15.91
CA VAL A 159 -5.89 10.33 17.24
C VAL A 159 -7.16 9.48 17.16
N ILE A 160 -8.03 9.69 16.15
CA ILE A 160 -9.26 8.91 15.96
C ILE A 160 -8.93 7.42 15.72
N VAL A 161 -7.97 7.14 14.83
CA VAL A 161 -7.60 5.75 14.49
C VAL A 161 -6.92 5.05 15.66
N ILE A 162 -6.03 5.72 16.39
CA ILE A 162 -5.39 5.18 17.59
C ILE A 162 -6.42 4.82 18.65
N PHE A 163 -7.35 5.75 18.94
CA PHE A 163 -8.40 5.52 19.92
C PHE A 163 -9.29 4.32 19.57
N TYR A 164 -9.72 4.23 18.31
CA TYR A 164 -10.48 3.09 17.80
C TYR A 164 -9.72 1.77 17.96
N THR A 165 -8.42 1.75 17.62
CA THR A 165 -7.59 0.54 17.67
C THR A 165 -7.36 0.06 19.09
N VAL A 166 -7.06 0.97 20.03
CA VAL A 166 -6.83 0.65 21.45
C VAL A 166 -8.05 -0.02 22.10
N LEU A 167 -9.26 0.39 21.71
CA LEU A 167 -10.51 -0.18 22.24
C LEU A 167 -10.81 -1.57 21.68
N GLY A 168 -10.48 -1.83 20.40
CA GLY A 168 -11.06 -2.93 19.63
C GLY A 168 -10.27 -4.25 19.61
N GLY A 169 -8.93 -4.23 19.64
CA GLY A 169 -8.09 -5.41 19.45
C GLY A 169 -8.33 -6.17 18.13
N THR A 170 -7.71 -7.33 17.97
CA THR A 170 -7.76 -8.16 16.74
C THR A 170 -9.18 -8.58 16.37
N LYS A 171 -10.01 -8.91 17.33
CA LYS A 171 -11.39 -9.39 17.06
C LYS A 171 -12.24 -8.29 16.45
N ALA A 172 -12.18 -7.07 17.00
CA ALA A 172 -12.89 -5.92 16.43
C ALA A 172 -12.41 -5.61 15.03
N VAL A 173 -11.09 -5.57 14.85
CA VAL A 173 -10.48 -5.30 13.54
C VAL A 173 -10.98 -6.30 12.49
N SER A 174 -10.93 -7.61 12.76
CA SER A 174 -11.35 -8.64 11.80
C SER A 174 -12.86 -8.59 11.48
N VAL A 175 -13.68 -8.25 12.48
CA VAL A 175 -15.14 -8.14 12.29
C VAL A 175 -15.52 -6.90 11.48
N THR A 176 -14.88 -5.74 11.73
CA THR A 176 -15.14 -4.51 10.99
C THR A 176 -14.54 -4.55 9.57
N GLN A 177 -13.40 -5.21 9.38
CA GLN A 177 -12.76 -5.37 8.08
C GLN A 177 -13.65 -6.03 7.03
N LYS A 178 -14.51 -6.94 7.44
CA LYS A 178 -15.49 -7.55 6.53
C LYS A 178 -16.45 -6.51 5.95
N GLN A 179 -17.04 -5.64 6.79
CA GLN A 179 -17.95 -4.59 6.34
C GLN A 179 -17.19 -3.53 5.53
N GLN A 180 -16.03 -3.13 6.01
CA GLN A 180 -15.15 -2.20 5.30
C GLN A 180 -14.84 -2.69 3.90
N MET A 181 -14.50 -3.98 3.74
CA MET A 181 -14.17 -4.55 2.44
C MET A 181 -15.36 -4.58 1.48
N ILE A 182 -16.57 -4.83 1.98
CA ILE A 182 -17.80 -4.75 1.17
C ILE A 182 -18.01 -3.31 0.68
N VAL A 183 -17.90 -2.32 1.57
CA VAL A 183 -18.03 -0.89 1.21
C VAL A 183 -16.98 -0.50 0.17
N ILE A 184 -15.74 -0.93 0.38
CA ILE A 184 -14.61 -0.65 -0.52
C ILE A 184 -14.86 -1.19 -1.93
N LEU A 185 -15.18 -2.49 -2.05
CA LEU A 185 -15.41 -3.12 -3.36
C LEU A 185 -16.61 -2.51 -4.07
N SER A 186 -17.71 -2.30 -3.35
CA SER A 186 -18.94 -1.70 -3.91
C SER A 186 -18.69 -0.26 -4.37
N GLY A 187 -18.01 0.55 -3.55
CA GLY A 187 -17.71 1.94 -3.88
C GLY A 187 -16.78 2.08 -5.10
N MET A 188 -15.73 1.25 -5.19
CA MET A 188 -14.84 1.27 -6.36
C MET A 188 -15.54 0.81 -7.64
N PHE A 189 -16.44 -0.17 -7.55
CA PHE A 189 -17.25 -0.60 -8.69
C PHE A 189 -18.20 0.51 -9.15
N ILE A 190 -18.86 1.20 -8.22
CA ILE A 190 -19.71 2.36 -8.51
C ILE A 190 -18.89 3.47 -9.14
N ALA A 191 -17.69 3.79 -8.61
CA ALA A 191 -16.81 4.79 -9.18
C ALA A 191 -16.43 4.47 -10.63
N ALA A 192 -16.13 3.20 -10.94
CA ALA A 192 -15.82 2.76 -12.31
C ALA A 192 -17.01 2.99 -13.28
N ILE A 193 -18.23 2.67 -12.86
CA ILE A 193 -19.44 2.89 -13.68
C ILE A 193 -19.64 4.39 -13.93
N LEU A 194 -19.55 5.20 -12.87
CA LEU A 194 -19.78 6.64 -12.97
C LEU A 194 -18.75 7.35 -13.83
N LEU A 195 -17.48 6.91 -13.80
CA LEU A 195 -16.45 7.43 -14.68
C LEU A 195 -16.81 7.25 -16.15
N VAL A 196 -17.39 6.13 -16.50
CA VAL A 196 -17.87 5.86 -17.87
C VAL A 196 -19.06 6.75 -18.23
N ASP A 197 -19.97 6.99 -17.28
CA ASP A 197 -21.15 7.85 -17.46
C ASP A 197 -20.76 9.35 -17.61
N GLN A 198 -19.66 9.77 -17.01
CA GLN A 198 -19.13 11.12 -17.10
C GLN A 198 -18.33 11.41 -18.39
N LEU A 199 -18.16 10.44 -19.26
CA LEU A 199 -17.52 10.68 -20.56
C LEU A 199 -18.35 11.64 -21.43
N PRO A 200 -17.73 12.47 -22.28
CA PRO A 200 -18.47 13.40 -23.13
C PRO A 200 -19.48 12.73 -24.05
N THR A 201 -20.54 13.44 -24.39
CA THR A 201 -21.55 12.98 -25.36
C THR A 201 -20.89 12.57 -26.67
N GLY A 202 -21.13 11.31 -27.08
CA GLY A 202 -20.56 10.75 -28.32
C GLY A 202 -19.28 9.94 -28.14
N VAL A 203 -18.71 9.89 -26.92
CA VAL A 203 -17.59 9.01 -26.56
C VAL A 203 -18.13 7.79 -25.83
N SER A 204 -18.09 6.63 -26.45
CA SER A 204 -18.51 5.37 -25.81
C SER A 204 -17.39 4.81 -24.91
N PHE A 205 -17.76 3.85 -24.06
CA PHE A 205 -16.78 3.07 -23.29
C PHE A 205 -15.71 2.42 -24.19
N TYR A 206 -16.13 1.88 -25.33
CA TYR A 206 -15.20 1.26 -26.30
C TYR A 206 -14.24 2.27 -26.93
N ASP A 207 -14.71 3.49 -27.21
CA ASP A 207 -13.85 4.57 -27.69
C ASP A 207 -12.80 4.96 -26.64
N ALA A 208 -13.21 5.10 -25.39
CA ALA A 208 -12.33 5.42 -24.26
C ALA A 208 -11.24 4.35 -24.05
N VAL A 209 -11.62 3.08 -24.07
CA VAL A 209 -10.68 1.94 -23.99
C VAL A 209 -9.77 1.90 -25.21
N GLY A 210 -10.29 2.17 -26.42
CA GLY A 210 -9.50 2.26 -27.64
C GLY A 210 -8.43 3.34 -27.57
N VAL A 211 -8.80 4.55 -27.14
CA VAL A 211 -7.86 5.68 -26.92
C VAL A 211 -6.78 5.31 -25.89
N ALA A 212 -7.18 4.77 -24.73
CA ALA A 212 -6.24 4.33 -23.70
C ALA A 212 -5.26 3.27 -24.23
N GLY A 213 -5.75 2.33 -25.04
CA GLY A 213 -4.94 1.27 -25.67
C GLY A 213 -3.91 1.82 -26.65
N LYS A 214 -4.32 2.70 -27.59
CA LYS A 214 -3.40 3.32 -28.57
C LYS A 214 -2.38 4.24 -27.90
N LEU A 215 -2.71 4.86 -26.76
CA LEU A 215 -1.77 5.65 -25.96
C LEU A 215 -0.85 4.79 -25.07
N GLY A 216 -1.03 3.45 -25.06
CA GLY A 216 -0.17 2.52 -24.33
C GLY A 216 -0.54 2.32 -22.85
N LYS A 217 -1.64 2.94 -22.37
CA LYS A 217 -2.07 2.81 -20.95
C LYS A 217 -2.57 1.42 -20.59
N LEU A 218 -3.01 0.62 -21.59
CA LEU A 218 -3.47 -0.76 -21.39
C LEU A 218 -2.34 -1.81 -21.54
N ASN A 219 -1.11 -1.39 -21.78
CA ASN A 219 0.02 -2.31 -21.84
C ASN A 219 0.30 -2.85 -20.43
N VAL A 220 -0.01 -4.13 -20.22
CA VAL A 220 0.15 -4.78 -18.91
C VAL A 220 1.54 -5.37 -18.76
N VAL A 221 2.01 -6.10 -19.79
CA VAL A 221 3.19 -6.96 -19.67
C VAL A 221 4.39 -6.38 -20.41
N ASP A 222 5.50 -6.30 -19.70
CA ASP A 222 6.82 -5.97 -20.23
C ASP A 222 7.77 -7.12 -19.88
N PHE A 223 8.22 -7.86 -20.90
CA PHE A 223 9.14 -8.98 -20.73
C PHE A 223 10.62 -8.57 -20.75
N SER A 224 10.93 -7.28 -20.84
CA SER A 224 12.32 -6.84 -20.75
C SER A 224 12.92 -7.27 -19.41
N PHE A 225 14.16 -7.77 -19.44
CA PHE A 225 14.92 -8.03 -18.22
C PHE A 225 15.78 -6.80 -17.93
N ASP A 226 15.24 -5.95 -17.08
CA ASP A 226 15.85 -4.69 -16.69
C ASP A 226 15.78 -4.56 -15.17
N LEU A 227 16.93 -4.40 -14.54
CA LEU A 227 17.04 -4.30 -13.07
C LEU A 227 16.64 -2.92 -12.54
N ASP A 228 16.70 -1.89 -13.37
CA ASP A 228 16.30 -0.53 -13.03
C ASP A 228 14.77 -0.34 -13.14
N ASN A 229 14.15 -1.03 -14.09
CA ASN A 229 12.71 -0.93 -14.31
C ASN A 229 11.93 -1.67 -13.21
N ARG A 230 11.14 -0.90 -12.45
CA ARG A 230 10.37 -1.39 -11.29
C ARG A 230 9.29 -2.40 -11.67
N TYR A 231 8.68 -2.24 -12.84
CA TYR A 231 7.47 -3.00 -13.24
C TYR A 231 7.69 -3.70 -14.56
N THR A 232 8.43 -4.82 -14.52
CA THR A 232 8.56 -5.80 -15.59
C THR A 232 7.96 -7.13 -15.14
N PHE A 233 7.75 -8.05 -16.09
CA PHE A 233 7.31 -9.41 -15.77
C PHE A 233 8.23 -10.08 -14.74
N TRP A 234 9.54 -9.92 -14.89
CA TRP A 234 10.53 -10.56 -14.04
C TRP A 234 10.59 -9.94 -12.63
N SER A 235 10.57 -8.62 -12.53
CA SER A 235 10.56 -7.94 -11.24
C SER A 235 9.26 -8.24 -10.45
N GLY A 236 8.11 -8.30 -11.14
CA GLY A 236 6.83 -8.65 -10.53
C GLY A 236 6.71 -10.12 -10.15
N MET A 237 7.16 -11.04 -11.03
CA MET A 237 7.07 -12.48 -10.77
C MET A 237 8.08 -12.91 -9.70
N LEU A 238 9.36 -12.53 -9.82
CA LEU A 238 10.39 -12.92 -8.86
C LEU A 238 10.42 -11.98 -7.65
N GLY A 239 10.64 -10.69 -7.86
CA GLY A 239 10.69 -9.71 -6.76
C GLY A 239 9.38 -9.67 -5.98
N GLY A 240 8.25 -9.62 -6.69
CA GLY A 240 6.92 -9.69 -6.11
C GLY A 240 6.65 -10.99 -5.35
N PHE A 241 7.05 -12.15 -5.87
CA PHE A 241 6.92 -13.43 -5.15
C PHE A 241 7.63 -13.37 -3.79
N PHE A 242 8.92 -13.01 -3.74
CA PHE A 242 9.66 -12.93 -2.49
C PHE A 242 9.08 -11.88 -1.54
N LEU A 243 8.65 -10.73 -2.06
CA LEU A 243 7.99 -9.70 -1.27
C LEU A 243 6.70 -10.25 -0.63
N PHE A 244 5.83 -10.90 -1.41
CA PHE A 244 4.55 -11.41 -0.90
C PHE A 244 4.73 -12.62 0.02
N VAL A 245 5.72 -13.49 -0.22
CA VAL A 245 6.04 -14.56 0.73
C VAL A 245 6.52 -13.96 2.06
N SER A 246 7.33 -12.90 2.05
CA SER A 246 7.71 -12.20 3.26
C SER A 246 6.51 -11.53 3.93
N TYR A 247 5.78 -10.70 3.19
CA TYR A 247 4.65 -9.92 3.71
C TYR A 247 3.56 -10.80 4.32
N PHE A 248 3.15 -11.86 3.63
CA PHE A 248 2.10 -12.74 4.14
C PHE A 248 2.63 -13.88 5.03
N GLY A 249 3.91 -14.20 4.98
CA GLY A 249 4.49 -15.31 5.73
C GLY A 249 5.19 -14.90 7.02
N THR A 250 5.68 -13.66 7.12
CA THR A 250 6.50 -13.23 8.25
C THR A 250 6.03 -11.95 8.93
N ASP A 251 5.26 -11.11 8.23
CA ASP A 251 4.72 -9.88 8.78
C ASP A 251 3.52 -10.16 9.69
N GLN A 252 3.64 -9.81 10.96
CA GLN A 252 2.64 -10.13 11.99
C GLN A 252 1.27 -9.48 11.70
N SER A 253 1.21 -8.36 10.96
CA SER A 253 -0.07 -7.74 10.61
C SER A 253 -0.94 -8.64 9.72
N GLN A 254 -0.31 -9.49 8.89
CA GLN A 254 -0.96 -10.47 8.03
C GLN A 254 -1.05 -11.85 8.70
N VAL A 255 0.06 -12.31 9.31
CA VAL A 255 0.13 -13.61 9.99
C VAL A 255 -0.98 -13.75 11.04
N GLN A 256 -1.21 -12.72 11.83
CA GLN A 256 -2.23 -12.69 12.86
C GLN A 256 -3.65 -12.90 12.30
N ARG A 257 -3.94 -12.44 11.06
CA ARG A 257 -5.27 -12.59 10.43
C ARG A 257 -5.60 -14.06 10.17
N TYR A 258 -4.71 -14.80 9.54
CA TYR A 258 -4.99 -16.19 9.21
C TYR A 258 -4.74 -17.18 10.36
N LEU A 259 -3.91 -16.82 11.36
CA LEU A 259 -3.77 -17.59 12.60
C LEU A 259 -5.03 -17.52 13.49
N SER A 260 -5.91 -16.56 13.25
CA SER A 260 -7.23 -16.47 13.89
C SER A 260 -8.26 -17.47 13.32
N GLY A 261 -7.88 -18.28 12.34
CA GLY A 261 -8.74 -19.29 11.72
C GLY A 261 -9.03 -20.49 12.63
N ARG A 262 -10.26 -21.02 12.55
CA ARG A 262 -10.69 -22.19 13.37
C ARG A 262 -10.03 -23.50 12.94
N SER A 263 -9.49 -23.59 11.74
CA SER A 263 -8.77 -24.76 11.23
C SER A 263 -7.71 -24.39 10.19
N LEU A 264 -6.74 -25.26 9.97
CA LEU A 264 -5.73 -25.10 8.93
C LEU A 264 -6.37 -24.94 7.53
N SER A 265 -7.43 -25.69 7.25
CA SER A 265 -8.16 -25.60 5.97
C SER A 265 -8.82 -24.23 5.80
N GLU A 266 -9.42 -23.67 6.85
CA GLU A 266 -10.03 -22.33 6.81
C GLU A 266 -8.96 -21.25 6.56
N SER A 267 -7.80 -21.37 7.20
CA SER A 267 -6.68 -20.44 7.01
C SER A 267 -6.12 -20.51 5.59
N ARG A 268 -5.95 -21.73 5.04
CA ARG A 268 -5.52 -21.95 3.65
C ARG A 268 -6.50 -21.36 2.64
N LEU A 269 -7.80 -21.68 2.79
CA LEU A 269 -8.84 -21.14 1.91
C LEU A 269 -8.90 -19.61 1.98
N GLY A 270 -8.73 -19.02 3.17
CA GLY A 270 -8.70 -17.57 3.33
C GLY A 270 -7.53 -16.91 2.59
N LEU A 271 -6.31 -17.49 2.66
CA LEU A 271 -5.16 -16.97 1.92
C LEU A 271 -5.32 -17.15 0.40
N LEU A 272 -5.78 -18.31 -0.06
CA LEU A 272 -6.03 -18.55 -1.48
C LEU A 272 -7.11 -17.60 -2.02
N PHE A 273 -8.17 -17.35 -1.24
CA PHE A 273 -9.20 -16.38 -1.59
C PHE A 273 -8.59 -14.98 -1.79
N ASN A 274 -7.72 -14.53 -0.88
CA ASN A 274 -7.00 -13.27 -1.05
C ASN A 274 -6.17 -13.27 -2.35
N GLY A 275 -5.40 -14.31 -2.63
CA GLY A 275 -4.59 -14.41 -3.84
C GLY A 275 -5.39 -14.33 -5.15
N ILE A 276 -6.60 -14.92 -5.15
CA ILE A 276 -7.48 -14.95 -6.33
C ILE A 276 -8.20 -13.60 -6.50
N ILE A 277 -8.77 -13.03 -5.44
CA ILE A 277 -9.62 -11.83 -5.54
C ILE A 277 -8.80 -10.53 -5.59
N LYS A 278 -7.64 -10.50 -4.94
CA LYS A 278 -6.80 -9.29 -4.91
C LYS A 278 -6.33 -8.85 -6.28
N VAL A 279 -5.99 -9.79 -7.17
CA VAL A 279 -5.51 -9.46 -8.52
C VAL A 279 -6.59 -8.77 -9.36
N PRO A 280 -7.81 -9.33 -9.56
CA PRO A 280 -8.90 -8.63 -10.23
C PRO A 280 -9.28 -7.29 -9.57
N MET A 281 -9.28 -7.22 -8.24
CA MET A 281 -9.52 -5.98 -7.52
C MET A 281 -8.48 -4.92 -7.90
N GLN A 282 -7.21 -5.29 -7.98
CA GLN A 282 -6.14 -4.37 -8.34
C GLN A 282 -6.26 -3.88 -9.78
N PHE A 283 -6.64 -4.76 -10.72
CA PHE A 283 -6.96 -4.37 -12.09
C PHE A 283 -8.11 -3.37 -12.14
N LEU A 284 -9.17 -3.55 -11.34
CA LEU A 284 -10.28 -2.59 -11.26
C LEU A 284 -9.80 -1.22 -10.78
N VAL A 285 -8.97 -1.16 -9.75
CA VAL A 285 -8.44 0.10 -9.19
C VAL A 285 -7.55 0.82 -10.20
N LEU A 286 -6.67 0.08 -10.90
CA LEU A 286 -5.84 0.63 -11.97
C LEU A 286 -6.68 1.11 -13.15
N PHE A 287 -7.69 0.34 -13.54
CA PHE A 287 -8.60 0.70 -14.61
C PHE A 287 -9.37 2.01 -14.32
N VAL A 288 -9.81 2.20 -13.06
CA VAL A 288 -10.38 3.48 -12.61
C VAL A 288 -9.40 4.63 -12.87
N GLY A 289 -8.12 4.46 -12.52
CA GLY A 289 -7.09 5.48 -12.78
C GLY A 289 -6.87 5.77 -14.27
N ILE A 290 -6.92 4.75 -15.13
CA ILE A 290 -6.84 4.92 -16.59
C ILE A 290 -8.07 5.65 -17.12
N MET A 291 -9.26 5.34 -16.61
CA MET A 291 -10.47 6.05 -17.01
C MET A 291 -10.47 7.51 -16.55
N VAL A 292 -9.87 7.82 -15.38
CA VAL A 292 -9.60 9.21 -14.98
C VAL A 292 -8.63 9.89 -15.94
N PHE A 293 -7.59 9.19 -16.40
CA PHE A 293 -6.70 9.71 -17.43
C PHE A 293 -7.47 10.03 -18.74
N VAL A 294 -8.31 9.11 -19.22
CA VAL A 294 -9.13 9.34 -20.41
C VAL A 294 -10.10 10.50 -20.22
N PHE A 295 -10.75 10.60 -19.06
CA PHE A 295 -11.63 11.71 -18.71
C PHE A 295 -10.92 13.06 -18.85
N PHE A 296 -9.70 13.19 -18.34
CA PHE A 296 -8.89 14.41 -18.43
C PHE A 296 -8.27 14.67 -19.82
N LEU A 297 -8.48 13.80 -20.79
CA LEU A 297 -8.22 14.14 -22.19
C LEU A 297 -9.31 15.03 -22.80
N PHE A 298 -10.53 15.00 -22.24
CA PHE A 298 -11.71 15.76 -22.71
C PHE A 298 -12.12 16.88 -21.76
N VAL A 299 -11.74 16.78 -20.50
CA VAL A 299 -11.97 17.81 -19.48
C VAL A 299 -10.61 18.28 -19.03
N GLN A 300 -10.44 19.60 -18.98
CA GLN A 300 -9.15 20.17 -18.61
C GLN A 300 -8.76 19.77 -17.18
N ALA A 301 -7.64 19.06 -17.06
CA ALA A 301 -7.04 18.79 -15.78
C ALA A 301 -6.44 20.07 -15.17
N PRO A 302 -6.38 20.21 -13.84
CA PRO A 302 -5.56 21.23 -13.22
C PRO A 302 -4.09 21.09 -13.70
N ILE A 303 -3.40 22.21 -13.91
CA ILE A 303 -1.96 22.19 -14.26
C ILE A 303 -1.11 21.51 -13.18
N HIS A 304 -1.60 21.53 -11.92
CA HIS A 304 -1.10 20.77 -10.78
C HIS A 304 -2.28 20.37 -9.88
N PHE A 305 -2.39 19.10 -9.51
CA PHE A 305 -3.54 18.57 -8.76
C PHE A 305 -3.56 18.97 -7.28
N ASN A 306 -2.44 19.40 -6.71
CA ASN A 306 -2.39 19.95 -5.36
C ASN A 306 -2.66 21.46 -5.39
N SER A 307 -3.88 21.88 -5.06
CA SER A 307 -4.31 23.29 -5.06
C SER A 307 -3.50 24.16 -4.09
N ALA A 308 -3.07 23.62 -2.95
CA ALA A 308 -2.27 24.38 -1.98
C ALA A 308 -0.89 24.78 -2.56
N ASN A 309 -0.28 23.92 -3.37
CA ASN A 309 0.95 24.23 -4.06
C ASN A 309 0.75 25.31 -5.13
N LEU A 310 -0.37 25.26 -5.86
CA LEU A 310 -0.69 26.32 -6.84
C LEU A 310 -0.93 27.67 -6.17
N GLU A 311 -1.63 27.70 -5.04
CA GLU A 311 -1.83 28.92 -4.26
C GLU A 311 -0.50 29.48 -3.74
N LEU A 312 0.41 28.61 -3.30
CA LEU A 312 1.76 29.02 -2.86
C LEU A 312 2.52 29.74 -3.99
N VAL A 313 2.56 29.15 -5.20
CA VAL A 313 3.24 29.73 -6.36
C VAL A 313 2.59 31.05 -6.79
N LYS A 314 1.25 31.12 -6.84
CA LYS A 314 0.50 32.34 -7.20
C LYS A 314 0.63 33.45 -6.18
N SER A 315 0.78 33.15 -4.90
CA SER A 315 0.97 34.14 -3.85
C SER A 315 2.39 34.71 -3.74
N ASN A 316 3.38 34.04 -4.34
CA ASN A 316 4.76 34.48 -4.35
C ASN A 316 5.04 35.42 -5.55
N PRO A 317 5.39 36.70 -5.31
CA PRO A 317 5.60 37.69 -6.38
C PRO A 317 6.65 37.30 -7.43
N LYS A 318 7.62 36.44 -7.08
CA LYS A 318 8.67 35.98 -7.99
C LYS A 318 8.18 34.94 -8.98
N THR A 319 7.27 34.05 -8.57
CA THR A 319 6.79 32.92 -9.38
C THR A 319 5.42 33.16 -10.00
N ALA A 320 4.63 34.11 -9.48
CA ALA A 320 3.28 34.41 -9.98
C ALA A 320 3.22 34.73 -11.48
N PRO A 321 4.10 35.57 -12.08
CA PRO A 321 4.04 35.83 -13.51
C PRO A 321 4.33 34.60 -14.35
N ALA A 322 5.29 33.77 -13.94
CA ALA A 322 5.66 32.56 -14.68
C ALA A 322 4.55 31.50 -14.65
N ILE A 323 3.85 31.29 -13.52
CA ILE A 323 2.73 30.33 -13.45
C ILE A 323 1.53 30.80 -14.29
N ASP A 324 1.29 32.12 -14.41
CA ASP A 324 0.20 32.65 -15.23
C ASP A 324 0.50 32.44 -16.74
N GLU A 325 1.76 32.61 -17.16
CA GLU A 325 2.21 32.33 -18.53
C GLU A 325 2.10 30.83 -18.85
N LEU A 326 2.59 29.95 -17.95
CA LEU A 326 2.49 28.50 -18.10
C LEU A 326 1.02 28.03 -18.13
N THR A 327 0.15 28.64 -17.31
CA THR A 327 -1.28 28.33 -17.32
C THR A 327 -1.91 28.68 -18.69
N THR A 328 -1.57 29.82 -19.27
CA THR A 328 -2.06 30.22 -20.59
C THR A 328 -1.60 29.25 -21.69
N THR A 329 -0.33 28.83 -21.65
CA THR A 329 0.23 27.86 -22.58
C THR A 329 -0.43 26.49 -22.42
N TYR A 330 -0.67 26.08 -21.18
CA TYR A 330 -1.34 24.83 -20.84
C TYR A 330 -2.80 24.79 -21.34
N ASP A 331 -3.53 25.93 -21.24
CA ASP A 331 -4.89 26.06 -21.75
C ASP A 331 -4.95 25.90 -23.28
N GLN A 332 -3.99 26.49 -24.00
CA GLN A 332 -3.88 26.32 -25.45
C GLN A 332 -3.53 24.89 -25.85
N LEU A 333 -2.58 24.27 -25.15
CA LEU A 333 -2.19 22.89 -25.36
C LEU A 333 -3.36 21.91 -25.14
N PHE A 334 -4.21 22.18 -24.14
CA PHE A 334 -5.40 21.37 -23.89
C PHE A 334 -6.35 21.37 -25.11
N ILE A 335 -6.65 22.53 -25.69
CA ILE A 335 -7.53 22.65 -26.86
C ILE A 335 -6.98 21.85 -28.04
N GLU A 336 -5.67 21.94 -28.31
CA GLU A 336 -5.04 21.17 -29.37
C GLU A 336 -5.07 19.67 -29.14
N ARG A 337 -4.87 19.25 -27.87
CA ARG A 337 -4.90 17.84 -27.45
C ARG A 337 -6.31 17.27 -27.56
N GLU A 338 -7.31 17.99 -27.10
CA GLU A 338 -8.72 17.56 -27.21
C GLU A 338 -9.12 17.37 -28.67
N ALA A 339 -8.77 18.31 -29.54
CA ALA A 339 -9.01 18.18 -30.98
C ALA A 339 -8.33 16.94 -31.58
N ALA A 340 -7.07 16.68 -31.22
CA ALA A 340 -6.34 15.50 -31.70
C ALA A 340 -6.92 14.17 -31.17
N VAL A 341 -7.43 14.16 -29.94
CA VAL A 341 -8.11 12.99 -29.36
C VAL A 341 -9.46 12.75 -30.06
N ASN A 342 -10.22 13.78 -30.34
CA ASN A 342 -11.48 13.67 -31.08
C ASN A 342 -11.23 13.16 -32.52
N GLU A 343 -10.17 13.62 -33.19
CA GLU A 343 -9.75 13.08 -34.50
C GLU A 343 -9.38 11.58 -34.40
N MET A 344 -8.67 11.17 -33.34
CA MET A 344 -8.33 9.77 -33.07
C MET A 344 -9.60 8.92 -32.93
N ILE A 345 -10.62 9.39 -32.18
CA ILE A 345 -11.88 8.66 -32.02
C ILE A 345 -12.60 8.48 -33.35
N VAL A 346 -12.65 9.52 -34.17
CA VAL A 346 -13.26 9.42 -35.51
C VAL A 346 -12.50 8.40 -36.37
N ALA A 347 -11.18 8.39 -36.31
CA ALA A 347 -10.36 7.40 -37.00
C ALA A 347 -10.57 5.98 -36.50
N LEU A 348 -10.67 5.79 -35.16
CA LEU A 348 -10.95 4.50 -34.50
C LEU A 348 -12.32 3.95 -34.94
N LYS A 349 -13.38 4.79 -34.98
CA LYS A 349 -14.72 4.37 -35.41
C LYS A 349 -14.78 3.96 -36.87
N LYS A 350 -13.86 4.47 -37.70
CA LYS A 350 -13.76 4.15 -39.12
C LYS A 350 -12.72 3.07 -39.45
N GLU A 351 -12.03 2.58 -38.43
CA GLU A 351 -10.91 1.62 -38.55
C GLU A 351 -9.82 2.08 -39.54
N ASP A 352 -9.59 3.42 -39.60
CA ASP A 352 -8.60 4.04 -40.50
C ASP A 352 -7.21 4.01 -39.85
N GLU A 353 -6.49 2.91 -40.02
CA GLU A 353 -5.19 2.69 -39.40
C GLU A 353 -4.15 3.79 -39.67
N PRO A 354 -3.99 4.36 -40.92
CA PRO A 354 -3.09 5.49 -41.16
C PRO A 354 -3.45 6.73 -40.32
N ARG A 355 -4.73 7.07 -40.23
CA ARG A 355 -5.19 8.20 -39.39
C ARG A 355 -5.07 7.93 -37.91
N ILE A 356 -5.35 6.69 -37.46
CA ILE A 356 -5.12 6.27 -36.06
C ILE A 356 -3.64 6.47 -35.72
N ALA A 357 -2.71 6.01 -36.55
CA ALA A 357 -1.29 6.17 -36.31
C ALA A 357 -0.85 7.64 -36.24
N ALA A 358 -1.34 8.48 -37.19
CA ALA A 358 -1.02 9.90 -37.22
C ALA A 358 -1.56 10.65 -36.00
N SER A 359 -2.84 10.46 -35.66
CA SER A 359 -3.46 11.09 -34.47
C SER A 359 -2.83 10.60 -33.18
N THR A 360 -2.51 9.30 -33.06
CA THR A 360 -1.78 8.75 -31.90
C THR A 360 -0.42 9.42 -31.70
N LYS A 361 0.34 9.60 -32.81
CA LYS A 361 1.64 10.29 -32.76
C LYS A 361 1.48 11.75 -32.30
N ARG A 362 0.45 12.44 -32.83
CA ARG A 362 0.15 13.83 -32.46
C ARG A 362 -0.24 13.94 -30.97
N VAL A 363 -1.15 13.10 -30.48
CA VAL A 363 -1.55 13.11 -29.06
C VAL A 363 -0.36 12.83 -28.15
N LYS A 364 0.50 11.86 -28.49
CA LYS A 364 1.72 11.58 -27.70
C LYS A 364 2.70 12.76 -27.67
N ALA A 365 2.87 13.46 -28.78
CA ALA A 365 3.72 14.66 -28.82
C ALA A 365 3.16 15.77 -27.89
N LEU A 366 1.84 16.00 -27.92
CA LEU A 366 1.19 16.96 -27.03
C LEU A 366 1.23 16.54 -25.56
N GLN A 367 1.21 15.23 -25.28
CA GLN A 367 1.43 14.72 -23.91
C GLN A 367 2.86 14.94 -23.40
N THR A 368 3.86 14.89 -24.28
CA THR A 368 5.24 15.22 -23.92
C THR A 368 5.35 16.70 -23.54
N GLN A 369 4.73 17.60 -24.29
CA GLN A 369 4.69 19.04 -23.97
C GLN A 369 3.92 19.30 -22.65
N ASP A 370 2.79 18.59 -22.40
CA ASP A 370 2.08 18.65 -21.13
C ASP A 370 2.99 18.26 -19.96
N ALA A 371 3.79 17.20 -20.12
CA ALA A 371 4.72 16.75 -19.09
C ALA A 371 5.84 17.78 -18.85
N GLU A 372 6.35 18.43 -19.90
CA GLU A 372 7.36 19.49 -19.79
C GLU A 372 6.81 20.70 -19.01
N ILE A 373 5.61 21.19 -19.36
CA ILE A 373 4.94 22.28 -18.63
C ILE A 373 4.75 21.92 -17.15
N ARG A 374 4.30 20.70 -16.85
CA ARG A 374 4.12 20.24 -15.46
C ARG A 374 5.44 20.16 -14.70
N GLU A 375 6.54 19.82 -15.36
CA GLU A 375 7.86 19.81 -14.73
C GLU A 375 8.36 21.22 -14.42
N GLU A 376 8.11 22.20 -15.30
CA GLU A 376 8.38 23.61 -15.04
C GLU A 376 7.55 24.12 -13.84
N VAL A 377 6.26 23.72 -13.75
CA VAL A 377 5.42 24.05 -12.57
C VAL A 377 5.98 23.44 -11.30
N ARG A 378 6.48 22.20 -11.32
CA ARG A 378 7.14 21.56 -10.17
C ARG A 378 8.38 22.34 -9.74
N THR A 379 9.14 22.84 -10.70
CA THR A 379 10.30 23.69 -10.41
C THR A 379 9.88 24.99 -9.71
N LEU A 380 8.83 25.68 -10.21
CA LEU A 380 8.28 26.88 -9.57
C LEU A 380 7.76 26.61 -8.16
N ILE A 381 7.13 25.44 -7.92
CA ILE A 381 6.69 25.04 -6.57
C ILE A 381 7.89 24.85 -5.64
N SER A 382 8.95 24.21 -6.12
CA SER A 382 10.18 24.04 -5.35
C SER A 382 10.83 25.39 -5.00
N GLU A 383 10.88 26.32 -5.96
CA GLU A 383 11.40 27.67 -5.73
C GLU A 383 10.53 28.45 -4.73
N ALA A 384 9.20 28.45 -4.92
CA ALA A 384 8.27 29.19 -4.05
C ALA A 384 8.25 28.66 -2.61
N SER A 385 8.57 27.38 -2.42
CA SER A 385 8.61 26.72 -1.11
C SER A 385 10.02 26.60 -0.52
N GLU A 386 11.06 27.11 -1.20
CA GLU A 386 12.47 26.91 -0.83
C GLU A 386 12.83 25.41 -0.65
N GLY A 387 12.23 24.56 -1.50
CA GLY A 387 12.41 23.11 -1.45
C GLY A 387 11.61 22.39 -0.36
N ALA A 388 10.76 23.08 0.39
CA ALA A 388 10.00 22.48 1.49
C ALA A 388 8.71 21.77 1.05
N ALA A 389 8.14 22.09 -0.13
CA ALA A 389 6.90 21.49 -0.60
C ALA A 389 7.16 20.25 -1.48
N LYS A 390 6.32 19.23 -1.32
CA LYS A 390 6.27 18.08 -2.23
C LYS A 390 5.77 18.54 -3.60
N THR A 391 6.59 18.36 -4.63
CA THR A 391 6.29 18.84 -5.98
C THR A 391 5.45 17.86 -6.81
N LYS A 392 5.50 16.56 -6.53
CA LYS A 392 4.68 15.54 -7.19
C LYS A 392 3.26 15.52 -6.62
N ASP A 393 2.29 15.38 -7.51
CA ASP A 393 0.85 15.48 -7.23
C ASP A 393 0.05 14.23 -7.62
N THR A 394 0.71 13.13 -7.95
CA THR A 394 0.09 11.86 -8.37
C THR A 394 -0.96 11.35 -7.38
N ASP A 395 -0.70 11.51 -6.07
CA ASP A 395 -1.62 11.10 -5.01
C ASP A 395 -2.91 11.96 -4.95
N TYR A 396 -2.92 13.12 -5.61
CA TYR A 396 -4.07 14.05 -5.64
C TYR A 396 -4.97 13.86 -6.87
N VAL A 397 -4.53 13.13 -7.89
CA VAL A 397 -5.27 12.96 -9.16
C VAL A 397 -6.68 12.41 -8.93
N PHE A 398 -6.78 11.26 -8.27
CA PHE A 398 -8.06 10.59 -8.07
C PHE A 398 -9.00 11.37 -7.14
N ILE A 399 -8.47 11.94 -6.06
CA ILE A 399 -9.31 12.71 -5.14
C ILE A 399 -9.83 13.99 -5.76
N THR A 400 -9.04 14.66 -6.61
CA THR A 400 -9.48 15.84 -7.36
C THR A 400 -10.64 15.49 -8.29
N PHE A 401 -10.55 14.35 -8.99
CA PHE A 401 -11.67 13.85 -9.79
C PHE A 401 -12.92 13.58 -8.93
N VAL A 402 -12.77 12.88 -7.81
CA VAL A 402 -13.87 12.52 -6.90
C VAL A 402 -14.60 13.75 -6.40
N ILE A 403 -13.87 14.77 -5.92
CA ILE A 403 -14.47 15.97 -5.31
C ILE A 403 -15.18 16.85 -6.34
N ASN A 404 -14.62 16.98 -7.55
CA ASN A 404 -15.09 17.97 -8.51
C ASN A 404 -16.12 17.43 -9.51
N TYR A 405 -16.14 16.11 -9.76
CA TYR A 405 -16.92 15.54 -10.87
C TYR A 405 -17.91 14.46 -10.47
N LEU A 406 -17.81 13.86 -9.26
CA LEU A 406 -18.80 12.87 -8.85
C LEU A 406 -20.08 13.52 -8.32
N PRO A 407 -21.24 12.86 -8.54
CA PRO A 407 -22.53 13.30 -8.00
C PRO A 407 -22.54 13.40 -6.47
N ILE A 408 -23.36 14.33 -5.95
CA ILE A 408 -23.58 14.50 -4.51
C ILE A 408 -24.03 13.20 -3.86
N GLY A 409 -23.52 12.87 -2.69
CA GLY A 409 -23.72 11.63 -1.94
C GLY A 409 -22.73 10.54 -2.31
N LEU A 410 -22.28 10.47 -3.57
CA LEU A 410 -21.27 9.50 -4.01
C LEU A 410 -19.84 9.94 -3.67
N VAL A 411 -19.59 11.23 -3.64
CA VAL A 411 -18.37 11.80 -3.05
C VAL A 411 -18.21 11.27 -1.62
N GLY A 412 -19.26 11.39 -0.79
CA GLY A 412 -19.25 10.87 0.58
C GLY A 412 -19.02 9.36 0.67
N LEU A 413 -19.57 8.57 -0.26
CA LEU A 413 -19.35 7.12 -0.31
C LEU A 413 -17.88 6.78 -0.63
N ILE A 414 -17.28 7.42 -1.63
CA ILE A 414 -15.86 7.16 -1.99
C ILE A 414 -14.92 7.60 -0.87
N LEU A 415 -15.22 8.70 -0.20
CA LEU A 415 -14.49 9.10 0.99
C LEU A 415 -14.62 8.05 2.11
N ALA A 416 -15.84 7.52 2.34
CA ALA A 416 -16.03 6.43 3.30
C ALA A 416 -15.23 5.18 2.93
N VAL A 417 -15.08 4.86 1.63
CA VAL A 417 -14.19 3.77 1.15
C VAL A 417 -12.75 4.01 1.59
N ILE A 418 -12.21 5.20 1.31
CA ILE A 418 -10.81 5.53 1.59
C ILE A 418 -10.55 5.56 3.11
N PHE A 419 -11.45 6.19 3.90
CA PHE A 419 -11.32 6.19 5.35
C PHE A 419 -11.50 4.80 5.96
N SER A 420 -12.41 3.98 5.45
CA SER A 420 -12.56 2.58 5.88
C SER A 420 -11.29 1.77 5.63
N ALA A 421 -10.67 1.95 4.47
CA ALA A 421 -9.41 1.31 4.13
C ALA A 421 -8.26 1.77 5.04
N ALA A 422 -8.17 3.07 5.33
CA ALA A 422 -7.20 3.62 6.27
C ALA A 422 -7.37 3.04 7.68
N MET A 423 -8.58 3.07 8.21
CA MET A 423 -8.88 2.53 9.55
C MET A 423 -8.57 1.04 9.64
N SER A 424 -8.87 0.27 8.58
CA SER A 424 -8.63 -1.16 8.49
C SER A 424 -7.15 -1.52 8.59
N SER A 425 -6.33 -0.93 7.71
CA SER A 425 -4.90 -1.23 7.64
C SER A 425 -4.15 -0.71 8.85
N THR A 426 -4.35 0.56 9.25
CA THR A 426 -3.68 1.15 10.41
C THR A 426 -4.01 0.40 11.71
N ALA A 427 -5.28 0.02 11.92
CA ALA A 427 -5.66 -0.77 13.10
C ALA A 427 -4.98 -2.15 13.12
N SER A 428 -4.83 -2.79 11.96
CA SER A 428 -4.10 -4.07 11.85
C SER A 428 -2.61 -3.91 12.14
N GLU A 429 -1.99 -2.86 11.64
CA GLU A 429 -0.57 -2.54 11.83
C GLU A 429 -0.27 -2.23 13.30
N LEU A 430 -1.02 -1.32 13.92
CA LEU A 430 -0.83 -0.95 15.33
C LEU A 430 -1.06 -2.14 16.28
N ASN A 431 -2.05 -2.99 15.98
CA ASN A 431 -2.31 -4.19 16.76
C ASN A 431 -1.18 -5.22 16.62
N ALA A 432 -0.63 -5.40 15.41
CA ALA A 432 0.51 -6.29 15.18
C ALA A 432 1.79 -5.79 15.86
N LEU A 433 2.05 -4.49 15.79
CA LEU A 433 3.18 -3.83 16.48
C LEU A 433 3.08 -4.04 17.98
N ALA A 434 1.91 -3.80 18.58
CA ALA A 434 1.68 -4.04 19.99
C ALA A 434 1.81 -5.53 20.36
N THR A 435 1.27 -6.44 19.53
CA THR A 435 1.37 -7.88 19.75
C THR A 435 2.82 -8.35 19.77
N THR A 436 3.61 -7.99 18.75
CA THR A 436 5.03 -8.34 18.66
C THR A 436 5.82 -7.73 19.83
N THR A 437 5.57 -6.47 20.16
CA THR A 437 6.24 -5.84 21.31
C THR A 437 5.93 -6.55 22.62
N VAL A 438 4.66 -6.89 22.87
CA VAL A 438 4.25 -7.55 24.12
C VAL A 438 4.74 -8.99 24.18
N ILE A 439 4.55 -9.76 23.12
CA ILE A 439 4.84 -11.20 23.14
C ILE A 439 6.34 -11.49 22.95
N ASP A 440 6.98 -10.80 22.01
CA ASP A 440 8.35 -11.12 21.62
C ASP A 440 9.41 -10.39 22.44
N LEU A 441 9.09 -9.19 22.97
CA LEU A 441 10.04 -8.39 23.74
C LEU A 441 9.63 -8.28 25.22
N TYR A 442 8.44 -7.75 25.53
CA TYR A 442 8.05 -7.40 26.89
C TYR A 442 7.85 -8.63 27.76
N LYS A 443 6.96 -9.54 27.38
CA LYS A 443 6.66 -10.77 28.12
C LYS A 443 7.87 -11.71 28.16
N ARG A 444 8.58 -11.83 27.03
CA ARG A 444 9.67 -12.81 26.92
C ARG A 444 10.96 -12.36 27.59
N SER A 445 11.31 -11.09 27.52
CA SER A 445 12.65 -10.61 27.92
C SER A 445 12.66 -9.64 29.09
N LEU A 446 11.56 -8.93 29.38
CA LEU A 446 11.54 -7.86 30.37
C LEU A 446 10.68 -8.19 31.61
N VAL A 447 9.46 -8.68 31.42
CA VAL A 447 8.49 -8.91 32.50
C VAL A 447 7.80 -10.24 32.26
N SER A 448 8.37 -11.32 32.79
CA SER A 448 7.77 -12.66 32.83
C SER A 448 6.82 -12.80 34.01
N ASP A 449 5.94 -13.82 33.96
CA ASP A 449 5.10 -14.32 35.08
C ASP A 449 4.12 -13.30 35.68
N ARG A 450 3.48 -12.50 34.82
CA ARG A 450 2.34 -11.65 35.16
C ARG A 450 1.03 -12.26 34.67
N ASP A 451 -0.08 -11.77 35.22
CA ASP A 451 -1.43 -12.20 34.89
C ASP A 451 -1.88 -11.67 33.51
N ASP A 452 -2.91 -12.27 32.95
CA ASP A 452 -3.50 -11.89 31.66
C ASP A 452 -3.97 -10.43 31.62
N GLN A 453 -4.44 -9.89 32.76
CA GLN A 453 -4.88 -8.50 32.83
C GLN A 453 -3.73 -7.51 32.69
N HIS A 454 -2.55 -7.85 33.21
CA HIS A 454 -1.34 -7.05 33.06
C HIS A 454 -0.92 -6.98 31.59
N TYR A 455 -0.85 -8.14 30.91
CA TYR A 455 -0.45 -8.15 29.48
C TYR A 455 -1.52 -7.51 28.58
N LEU A 456 -2.81 -7.60 28.92
CA LEU A 456 -3.86 -6.87 28.22
C LEU A 456 -3.70 -5.35 28.35
N LYS A 457 -3.41 -4.85 29.56
CA LYS A 457 -3.10 -3.42 29.77
C LYS A 457 -1.84 -3.01 29.02
N ALA A 458 -0.78 -3.80 29.08
CA ALA A 458 0.47 -3.58 28.36
C ALA A 458 0.21 -3.51 26.84
N SER A 459 -0.60 -4.41 26.28
CA SER A 459 -0.96 -4.40 24.86
C SER A 459 -1.64 -3.09 24.44
N LYS A 460 -2.57 -2.58 25.25
CA LYS A 460 -3.23 -1.30 25.01
C LYS A 460 -2.25 -0.12 25.07
N TRP A 461 -1.34 -0.12 26.04
CA TRP A 461 -0.31 0.91 26.16
C TRP A 461 0.68 0.89 24.99
N PHE A 462 1.12 -0.30 24.57
CA PHE A 462 1.99 -0.40 23.39
C PHE A 462 1.26 -0.05 22.09
N THR A 463 -0.05 -0.31 21.97
CA THR A 463 -0.85 0.20 20.84
C THR A 463 -0.86 1.73 20.82
N LEU A 464 -1.03 2.38 21.96
CA LEU A 464 -0.98 3.82 22.09
C LEU A 464 0.42 4.38 21.76
N LEU A 465 1.48 3.77 22.29
CA LEU A 465 2.86 4.15 22.03
C LEU A 465 3.19 4.08 20.52
N TRP A 466 2.88 2.95 19.88
CA TRP A 466 3.12 2.78 18.44
C TRP A 466 2.25 3.72 17.60
N GLY A 467 1.04 4.02 18.07
CA GLY A 467 0.20 5.05 17.47
C GLY A 467 0.86 6.43 17.51
N GLY A 468 1.46 6.81 18.64
CA GLY A 468 2.23 8.07 18.77
C GLY A 468 3.47 8.10 17.86
N ILE A 469 4.19 6.98 17.77
CA ILE A 469 5.35 6.84 16.86
C ILE A 469 4.89 6.95 15.41
N ALA A 470 3.81 6.27 15.02
CA ALA A 470 3.26 6.34 13.67
C ALA A 470 2.80 7.76 13.31
N LEU A 471 2.18 8.49 14.26
CA LEU A 471 1.85 9.91 14.08
C LEU A 471 3.08 10.78 13.84
N PHE A 472 4.14 10.55 14.63
CA PHE A 472 5.41 11.26 14.43
C PHE A 472 5.95 11.03 13.01
N PHE A 473 5.99 9.77 12.54
CA PHE A 473 6.41 9.48 11.17
C PHE A 473 5.45 9.99 10.10
N ALA A 474 4.15 10.05 10.37
CA ALA A 474 3.18 10.59 9.43
C ALA A 474 3.44 12.07 9.08
N VAL A 475 3.96 12.86 10.04
CA VAL A 475 4.33 14.27 9.81
C VAL A 475 5.49 14.40 8.82
N TYR A 476 6.35 13.36 8.72
CA TYR A 476 7.49 13.34 7.81
C TYR A 476 7.25 12.48 6.55
N ALA A 477 6.04 11.96 6.34
CA ALA A 477 5.70 11.10 5.19
C ALA A 477 5.64 11.87 3.86
N ASP A 478 5.61 13.19 3.90
CA ASP A 478 5.70 14.09 2.75
C ASP A 478 7.06 14.05 2.04
N LEU A 479 8.06 13.45 2.65
CA LEU A 479 9.38 13.23 2.03
C LEU A 479 9.35 12.20 0.87
N PHE A 480 8.27 11.44 0.70
CA PHE A 480 8.14 10.44 -0.34
C PHE A 480 7.27 10.93 -1.50
N ASP A 481 7.73 10.74 -2.72
CA ASP A 481 7.06 11.18 -3.95
C ASP A 481 5.71 10.51 -4.19
N ASN A 482 5.63 9.20 -3.95
CA ASN A 482 4.43 8.39 -4.12
C ASN A 482 4.28 7.42 -2.94
N LEU A 483 3.09 7.43 -2.30
CA LEU A 483 2.87 6.68 -1.07
C LEU A 483 2.90 5.15 -1.26
N ILE A 484 2.40 4.65 -2.41
CA ILE A 484 2.44 3.19 -2.67
C ILE A 484 3.87 2.70 -2.88
N GLN A 485 4.70 3.50 -3.54
CA GLN A 485 6.12 3.18 -3.70
C GLN A 485 6.85 3.26 -2.36
N ALA A 486 6.60 4.29 -1.55
CA ALA A 486 7.20 4.47 -0.23
C ALA A 486 7.00 3.26 0.69
N VAL A 487 5.77 2.77 0.82
CA VAL A 487 5.48 1.58 1.64
C VAL A 487 6.18 0.34 1.10
N ASN A 488 6.23 0.17 -0.22
CA ASN A 488 6.91 -0.97 -0.84
C ASN A 488 8.44 -0.89 -0.71
N ILE A 489 9.02 0.30 -0.80
CA ILE A 489 10.47 0.52 -0.57
C ILE A 489 10.81 0.16 0.89
N ILE A 490 10.11 0.75 1.87
CA ILE A 490 10.33 0.47 3.30
C ILE A 490 10.19 -1.02 3.59
N GLY A 491 9.18 -1.67 3.00
CA GLY A 491 9.01 -3.12 3.09
C GLY A 491 10.22 -3.87 2.52
N SER A 492 10.63 -3.55 1.31
CA SER A 492 11.70 -4.25 0.59
C SER A 492 13.08 -4.11 1.23
N LEU A 493 13.31 -3.06 2.02
CA LEU A 493 14.55 -2.88 2.77
C LEU A 493 14.76 -4.01 3.80
N MET A 494 13.70 -4.50 4.44
CA MET A 494 13.81 -5.46 5.55
C MET A 494 13.20 -6.84 5.25
N TYR A 495 12.22 -6.91 4.33
CA TYR A 495 11.53 -8.18 4.03
C TYR A 495 12.45 -9.27 3.49
N GLY A 496 13.48 -8.90 2.71
CA GLY A 496 14.45 -9.86 2.18
C GLY A 496 15.20 -10.57 3.29
N ALA A 497 15.79 -9.83 4.23
CA ALA A 497 16.53 -10.40 5.35
C ALA A 497 15.61 -11.18 6.31
N ILE A 498 14.45 -10.63 6.66
CA ILE A 498 13.44 -11.33 7.51
C ILE A 498 13.07 -12.67 6.85
N LEU A 499 12.67 -12.66 5.58
CA LEU A 499 12.30 -13.87 4.86
C LEU A 499 13.45 -14.89 4.81
N GLY A 500 14.67 -14.43 4.57
CA GLY A 500 15.85 -15.28 4.54
C GLY A 500 16.04 -16.06 5.84
N VAL A 501 15.87 -15.41 7.00
CA VAL A 501 15.91 -16.08 8.32
C VAL A 501 14.84 -17.19 8.41
N PHE A 502 13.62 -16.92 7.94
CA PHE A 502 12.55 -17.92 7.94
C PHE A 502 12.80 -19.05 6.94
N MET A 503 13.34 -18.76 5.77
CA MET A 503 13.70 -19.79 4.78
C MET A 503 14.79 -20.73 5.31
N VAL A 504 15.82 -20.20 5.97
CA VAL A 504 16.81 -21.02 6.68
C VAL A 504 16.12 -21.87 7.76
N ALA A 505 15.20 -21.28 8.55
CA ALA A 505 14.49 -22.01 9.59
C ALA A 505 13.63 -23.17 9.06
N PHE A 506 12.98 -22.99 7.91
CA PHE A 506 12.09 -23.99 7.31
C PHE A 506 12.87 -25.08 6.57
N PHE A 507 13.92 -24.74 5.82
CA PHE A 507 14.52 -25.62 4.83
C PHE A 507 15.96 -26.05 5.13
N GLN A 508 16.74 -25.28 5.93
CA GLN A 508 18.14 -25.58 6.20
C GLN A 508 18.32 -26.06 7.66
N LYS A 509 17.85 -27.28 7.96
CA LYS A 509 17.78 -27.83 9.33
C LYS A 509 19.12 -27.87 10.08
N ARG A 510 20.25 -27.99 9.37
CA ARG A 510 21.61 -28.08 9.95
C ARG A 510 22.17 -26.75 10.44
N ILE A 511 21.57 -25.61 10.06
CA ILE A 511 22.10 -24.29 10.41
C ILE A 511 21.67 -23.89 11.82
N GLY A 512 22.64 -23.42 12.60
CA GLY A 512 22.45 -22.97 13.97
C GLY A 512 22.14 -21.47 14.08
N GLY A 513 21.69 -21.03 15.28
CA GLY A 513 21.26 -19.65 15.54
C GLY A 513 22.33 -18.59 15.30
N THR A 514 23.59 -18.85 15.70
CA THR A 514 24.68 -17.89 15.52
C THR A 514 24.97 -17.61 14.04
N ALA A 515 24.96 -18.66 13.20
CA ALA A 515 25.22 -18.52 11.77
C ALA A 515 24.12 -17.71 11.08
N VAL A 516 22.83 -18.03 11.36
CA VAL A 516 21.71 -17.31 10.74
C VAL A 516 21.60 -15.88 11.25
N PHE A 517 21.83 -15.64 12.54
CA PHE A 517 21.83 -14.29 13.10
C PHE A 517 22.88 -13.41 12.43
N THR A 518 24.14 -13.90 12.36
CA THR A 518 25.24 -13.15 11.73
C THR A 518 24.97 -12.93 10.25
N ALA A 519 24.48 -13.93 9.53
CA ALA A 519 24.10 -13.81 8.13
C ALA A 519 23.02 -12.74 7.92
N ALA A 520 21.99 -12.71 8.78
CA ALA A 520 20.91 -11.73 8.69
C ALA A 520 21.40 -10.29 8.95
N VAL A 521 22.26 -10.09 9.94
CA VAL A 521 22.87 -8.77 10.22
C VAL A 521 23.71 -8.28 9.05
N ILE A 522 24.59 -9.14 8.52
CA ILE A 522 25.43 -8.79 7.36
C ILE A 522 24.55 -8.45 6.16
N THR A 523 23.55 -9.28 5.90
CA THR A 523 22.62 -9.07 4.77
C THR A 523 21.88 -7.76 4.89
N GLU A 524 21.39 -7.40 6.07
CA GLU A 524 20.67 -6.14 6.28
C GLU A 524 21.57 -4.94 5.97
N ILE A 525 22.83 -4.96 6.43
CA ILE A 525 23.82 -3.92 6.11
C ILE A 525 24.06 -3.84 4.59
N VAL A 526 24.18 -4.98 3.91
CA VAL A 526 24.36 -5.03 2.45
C VAL A 526 23.15 -4.44 1.73
N ILE A 527 21.92 -4.80 2.11
CA ILE A 527 20.69 -4.27 1.50
C ILE A 527 20.57 -2.76 1.69
N LEU A 528 20.81 -2.26 2.90
CA LEU A 528 20.83 -0.82 3.16
C LEU A 528 21.93 -0.09 2.36
N THR A 529 23.08 -0.74 2.16
CA THR A 529 24.17 -0.19 1.34
C THR A 529 23.79 -0.15 -0.14
N ILE A 530 23.19 -1.21 -0.68
CA ILE A 530 22.67 -1.27 -2.06
C ILE A 530 21.64 -0.14 -2.28
N PHE A 531 20.71 0.01 -1.36
CA PHE A 531 19.68 1.06 -1.43
C PHE A 531 20.30 2.47 -1.38
N ALA A 532 21.29 2.70 -0.50
CA ALA A 532 21.99 3.97 -0.43
C ALA A 532 22.75 4.27 -1.73
N LEU A 533 23.43 3.28 -2.32
CA LEU A 533 24.13 3.44 -3.59
C LEU A 533 23.17 3.73 -4.76
N ASP A 534 21.98 3.11 -4.77
CA ASP A 534 20.93 3.40 -5.75
C ASP A 534 20.40 4.84 -5.58
N HIS A 535 20.14 5.26 -4.33
CA HIS A 535 19.71 6.62 -4.03
C HIS A 535 20.70 7.71 -4.46
N TYR A 536 22.02 7.42 -4.38
CA TYR A 536 23.08 8.32 -4.85
C TYR A 536 23.45 8.11 -6.34
N GLU A 537 22.61 7.41 -7.11
CA GLU A 537 22.79 7.16 -8.56
C GLU A 537 24.13 6.50 -8.93
N LYS A 538 24.69 5.69 -8.01
CA LYS A 538 25.91 4.90 -8.26
C LYS A 538 25.63 3.55 -8.90
N ILE A 539 24.45 2.99 -8.63
CA ILE A 539 23.91 1.76 -9.21
C ILE A 539 22.43 1.98 -9.48
N HIS A 540 21.84 1.15 -10.33
CA HIS A 540 20.42 1.22 -10.68
C HIS A 540 19.78 -0.14 -10.44
N ILE A 541 19.13 -0.31 -9.28
CA ILE A 541 18.47 -1.56 -8.86
C ILE A 541 17.13 -1.22 -8.25
N ALA A 542 16.05 -1.55 -8.96
CA ALA A 542 14.70 -1.33 -8.46
C ALA A 542 14.45 -2.09 -7.14
N TYR A 543 13.74 -1.45 -6.21
CA TYR A 543 13.52 -1.94 -4.84
C TYR A 543 12.95 -3.37 -4.75
N LEU A 544 12.19 -3.83 -5.75
CA LEU A 544 11.63 -5.19 -5.75
C LEU A 544 12.71 -6.27 -5.73
N TRP A 545 13.88 -6.02 -6.34
CA TRP A 545 14.99 -6.96 -6.35
C TRP A 545 15.69 -7.10 -5.01
N LEU A 546 15.54 -6.13 -4.09
CA LEU A 546 16.10 -6.22 -2.74
C LEU A 546 15.53 -7.42 -1.96
N ASN A 547 14.27 -7.84 -2.24
CA ASN A 547 13.63 -8.96 -1.57
C ASN A 547 14.29 -10.31 -1.91
N PRO A 548 14.41 -10.73 -3.17
CA PRO A 548 15.12 -11.97 -3.51
C PRO A 548 16.60 -11.89 -3.14
N ILE A 549 17.29 -10.75 -3.37
CA ILE A 549 18.69 -10.56 -3.02
C ILE A 549 18.87 -10.79 -1.52
N GLY A 550 18.12 -10.12 -0.67
CA GLY A 550 18.22 -10.26 0.78
C GLY A 550 17.93 -11.67 1.26
N CYS A 551 16.86 -12.30 0.76
CA CYS A 551 16.52 -13.67 1.14
C CYS A 551 17.60 -14.69 0.77
N ILE A 552 18.07 -14.66 -0.47
CA ILE A 552 19.08 -15.59 -0.97
C ILE A 552 20.42 -15.35 -0.28
N LEU A 553 20.79 -14.07 -0.03
CA LEU A 553 22.04 -13.74 0.63
C LEU A 553 22.08 -14.26 2.07
N VAL A 554 20.99 -14.13 2.85
CA VAL A 554 20.92 -14.76 4.20
C VAL A 554 21.11 -16.25 4.10
N MET A 555 20.43 -16.95 3.17
CA MET A 555 20.53 -18.39 3.02
C MET A 555 21.95 -18.85 2.68
N ILE A 556 22.63 -18.15 1.77
CA ILE A 556 24.00 -18.47 1.35
C ILE A 556 24.98 -18.17 2.48
N LEU A 557 24.91 -16.98 3.09
CA LEU A 557 25.82 -16.59 4.16
C LEU A 557 25.65 -17.49 5.39
N ALA A 558 24.43 -17.86 5.75
CA ALA A 558 24.19 -18.76 6.86
C ALA A 558 24.83 -20.13 6.62
N GLU A 559 24.77 -20.65 5.39
CA GLU A 559 25.42 -21.90 5.01
C GLU A 559 26.96 -21.80 5.10
N ILE A 560 27.54 -20.69 4.60
CA ILE A 560 28.99 -20.44 4.66
C ILE A 560 29.46 -20.31 6.11
N LEU A 561 28.73 -19.53 6.93
CA LEU A 561 29.09 -19.27 8.33
C LEU A 561 28.93 -20.49 9.23
N GLN A 562 28.02 -21.41 8.89
CA GLN A 562 27.86 -22.68 9.61
C GLN A 562 29.10 -23.56 9.47
N GLY A 563 29.81 -23.46 8.34
CA GLY A 563 30.99 -24.29 8.07
C GLY A 563 30.68 -25.78 7.96
N ARG A 564 31.74 -26.61 7.83
CA ARG A 564 31.63 -28.09 7.70
C ARG A 564 31.42 -28.82 9.06
N ARG A 565 31.25 -28.12 10.18
CA ARG A 565 31.00 -28.78 11.46
C ARG A 565 29.56 -29.29 11.51
N VAL A 566 29.41 -30.56 11.17
CA VAL A 566 28.17 -31.33 11.35
C VAL A 566 28.23 -31.91 12.76
N GLU A 567 27.50 -31.35 13.72
CA GLU A 567 26.95 -32.11 14.82
C GLU A 567 25.43 -32.12 14.68
N ILE A 568 24.93 -33.25 14.20
CA ILE A 568 23.52 -33.60 14.23
C ILE A 568 23.20 -33.83 15.71
N ARG A 569 22.55 -32.86 16.37
CA ARG A 569 21.80 -33.15 17.58
C ARG A 569 20.42 -33.65 17.14
N GLU A 570 20.24 -34.98 17.33
CA GLU A 570 18.95 -35.67 17.22
C GLU A 570 17.88 -35.09 18.14
#